data_8e37bc4abab27ae783c9375779ffa709
#
_entry.id   8e37bc4abab27ae783c9375779ffa709
#
_cell.length_a   1.000
_cell.length_b   1.000
_cell.length_c   1.000
_cell.angle_alpha   90.00
_cell.angle_beta   90.00
_cell.angle_gamma   90.00
#
_symmetry.space_group_name_H-M   'P 1'
#
loop_
_entity.id
_entity.type
_entity.pdbx_description
1 polymer ?
#
loop_
_entity_poly.entity_id
_entity_poly.type
_entity_poly.pdbx_seq_one_letter_code
_entity_poly.pdbx_strand_id
1 'polypeptide(L)'
;RIGLANKITVQKFVLSEHYRETGQSQDEEYIASVLLDGVNIGLLSDGTLRVLSILIEIIAHYPNTTTIIEEPETQIHPAMLAKLLNEIKSYTWDENLIISTHSPQVVAWTKPENISLVYRNQGRTSVRKLEEGEIEKVVEYLCEEGDLGDWIYSGILDE
;
A
#
# COMPACT_ATOMS: atom_id res chain seq x y z
N ARG A 1 -6.40 -9.38 -10.04
CA ARG A 1 -7.27 -9.67 -8.87
C ARG A 1 -6.44 -10.22 -7.72
N ILE A 2 -6.38 -9.49 -6.62
CA ILE A 2 -5.62 -9.89 -5.40
C ILE A 2 -6.18 -11.18 -4.79
N GLY A 3 -7.49 -11.43 -4.94
CA GLY A 3 -8.15 -12.57 -4.31
C GLY A 3 -8.32 -12.42 -2.80
N LEU A 4 -8.47 -11.17 -2.33
CA LEU A 4 -8.66 -10.87 -0.91
C LEU A 4 -10.03 -11.33 -0.41
N ALA A 5 -11.07 -11.06 -1.19
CA ALA A 5 -12.44 -11.49 -0.95
C ALA A 5 -13.23 -11.49 -2.25
N ASN A 6 -14.31 -12.28 -2.29
CA ASN A 6 -15.27 -12.31 -3.40
C ASN A 6 -16.43 -11.35 -3.15
N LYS A 7 -16.76 -11.08 -1.88
CA LYS A 7 -17.91 -10.29 -1.48
C LYS A 7 -17.62 -9.48 -0.23
N ILE A 8 -17.97 -8.21 -0.30
CA ILE A 8 -18.02 -7.31 0.86
C ILE A 8 -19.49 -7.09 1.20
N THR A 9 -19.85 -7.22 2.47
CA THR A 9 -21.21 -7.00 2.97
C THR A 9 -21.17 -6.09 4.18
N VAL A 10 -22.06 -5.12 4.22
CA VAL A 10 -22.30 -4.32 5.44
C VAL A 10 -23.56 -4.84 6.10
N GLN A 11 -23.44 -5.24 7.35
CA GLN A 11 -24.56 -5.70 8.16
C GLN A 11 -24.86 -4.67 9.23
N LYS A 12 -26.13 -4.23 9.26
CA LYS A 12 -26.63 -3.23 10.21
C LYS A 12 -27.39 -3.95 11.32
N PHE A 13 -27.03 -3.69 12.56
CA PHE A 13 -27.71 -4.17 13.76
C PHE A 13 -28.34 -2.96 14.45
N VAL A 14 -29.66 -2.86 14.40
CA VAL A 14 -30.41 -1.80 15.08
C VAL A 14 -30.41 -2.09 16.58
N LEU A 15 -29.96 -1.14 17.39
CA LEU A 15 -29.89 -1.24 18.86
C LEU A 15 -31.14 -0.67 19.52
N SER A 16 -31.61 0.47 19.02
CA SER A 16 -32.82 1.13 19.52
C SER A 16 -33.49 1.93 18.41
N GLU A 17 -34.82 1.99 18.49
CA GLU A 17 -35.65 2.86 17.65
C GLU A 17 -36.32 3.90 18.52
N HIS A 18 -36.11 5.17 18.25
CA HIS A 18 -36.77 6.26 18.94
C HIS A 18 -37.92 6.77 18.08
N TYR A 19 -39.15 6.68 18.60
CA TYR A 19 -40.37 7.17 17.94
C TYR A 19 -40.73 8.54 18.47
N ARG A 20 -41.12 9.45 17.58
CA ARG A 20 -41.81 10.69 17.97
C ARG A 20 -43.23 10.34 18.41
N GLU A 21 -43.85 11.24 19.21
CA GLU A 21 -45.29 11.17 19.55
C GLU A 21 -46.21 11.07 18.33
N THR A 22 -45.70 11.42 17.14
CA THR A 22 -46.41 11.32 15.83
C THR A 22 -46.33 9.91 15.23
N GLY A 23 -45.67 8.95 15.84
CA GLY A 23 -45.55 7.57 15.33
C GLY A 23 -44.56 7.38 14.18
N GLN A 24 -43.77 8.40 13.82
CA GLN A 24 -42.70 8.28 12.84
C GLN A 24 -41.36 8.00 13.56
N SER A 25 -40.64 6.96 13.10
CA SER A 25 -39.28 6.71 13.56
C SER A 25 -38.37 7.86 13.14
N GLN A 26 -37.62 8.41 14.10
CA GLN A 26 -36.81 9.60 13.85
C GLN A 26 -35.31 9.29 13.80
N ASP A 27 -34.85 8.49 14.73
CA ASP A 27 -33.44 8.14 14.87
C ASP A 27 -33.32 6.64 15.19
N GLU A 28 -32.47 5.96 14.45
CA GLU A 28 -32.08 4.58 14.74
C GLU A 28 -30.65 4.58 15.25
N GLU A 29 -30.44 4.08 16.45
CA GLU A 29 -29.11 3.70 16.87
C GLU A 29 -28.77 2.32 16.33
N TYR A 30 -27.65 2.21 15.61
CA TYR A 30 -27.23 0.94 15.03
C TYR A 30 -25.73 0.76 15.11
N ILE A 31 -25.30 -0.51 15.10
CA ILE A 31 -23.92 -0.90 14.84
C ILE A 31 -23.84 -1.42 13.40
N ALA A 32 -22.89 -0.87 12.63
CA ALA A 32 -22.56 -1.41 11.33
C ALA A 32 -21.37 -2.37 11.44
N SER A 33 -21.49 -3.55 10.86
CA SER A 33 -20.42 -4.53 10.78
C SER A 33 -20.09 -4.78 9.32
N VAL A 34 -18.80 -4.69 8.96
CA VAL A 34 -18.31 -5.02 7.62
C VAL A 34 -17.80 -6.46 7.63
N LEU A 35 -18.26 -7.25 6.66
CA LEU A 35 -17.86 -8.64 6.48
C LEU A 35 -17.21 -8.82 5.12
N LEU A 36 -16.09 -9.56 5.08
CA LEU A 36 -15.45 -10.09 3.88
C LEU A 36 -15.76 -11.58 3.80
N ASP A 37 -16.47 -12.00 2.75
CA ASP A 37 -16.93 -13.39 2.56
C ASP A 37 -17.62 -13.99 3.82
N GLY A 38 -18.36 -13.15 4.55
CA GLY A 38 -19.05 -13.53 5.78
C GLY A 38 -18.22 -13.46 7.06
N VAL A 39 -16.93 -13.14 6.99
CA VAL A 39 -16.05 -12.95 8.15
C VAL A 39 -16.01 -11.47 8.53
N ASN A 40 -16.24 -11.15 9.79
CA ASN A 40 -16.13 -9.79 10.29
C ASN A 40 -14.70 -9.28 10.11
N ILE A 41 -14.53 -8.04 9.61
CA ILE A 41 -13.21 -7.43 9.36
C ILE A 41 -12.35 -7.38 10.63
N GLY A 42 -12.93 -7.24 11.80
CA GLY A 42 -12.21 -7.25 13.08
C GLY A 42 -11.59 -8.60 13.46
N LEU A 43 -11.89 -9.68 12.71
CA LEU A 43 -11.32 -11.02 12.89
C LEU A 43 -10.29 -11.37 11.81
N LEU A 44 -10.00 -10.45 10.89
CA LEU A 44 -9.01 -10.65 9.83
C LEU A 44 -7.59 -10.45 10.36
N SER A 45 -6.61 -11.03 9.68
CA SER A 45 -5.21 -10.77 9.99
C SER A 45 -4.83 -9.31 9.69
N ASP A 46 -3.83 -8.79 10.41
CA ASP A 46 -3.32 -7.43 10.21
C ASP A 46 -2.85 -7.21 8.77
N GLY A 47 -2.19 -8.20 8.15
CA GLY A 47 -1.79 -8.13 6.75
C GLY A 47 -2.98 -8.03 5.78
N THR A 48 -4.08 -8.74 6.06
CA THR A 48 -5.31 -8.61 5.27
C THR A 48 -5.93 -7.22 5.40
N LEU A 49 -5.99 -6.70 6.62
CA LEU A 49 -6.48 -5.34 6.88
C LEU A 49 -5.60 -4.29 6.22
N ARG A 50 -4.28 -4.48 6.25
CA ARG A 50 -3.31 -3.59 5.61
C ARG A 50 -3.52 -3.53 4.10
N VAL A 51 -3.63 -4.69 3.44
CA VAL A 51 -3.92 -4.77 2.00
C VAL A 51 -5.26 -4.10 1.68
N LEU A 52 -6.30 -4.36 2.47
CA LEU A 52 -7.62 -3.75 2.28
C LEU A 52 -7.56 -2.22 2.41
N SER A 53 -6.85 -1.69 3.41
CA SER A 53 -6.70 -0.25 3.62
C SER A 53 -6.02 0.44 2.44
N ILE A 54 -4.91 -0.13 1.96
CA ILE A 54 -4.17 0.41 0.80
C ILE A 54 -5.07 0.38 -0.45
N LEU A 55 -5.81 -0.71 -0.69
CA LEU A 55 -6.70 -0.80 -1.84
C LEU A 55 -7.84 0.21 -1.78
N ILE A 56 -8.45 0.41 -0.60
CA ILE A 56 -9.53 1.39 -0.43
C ILE A 56 -8.99 2.79 -0.73
N GLU A 57 -7.82 3.16 -0.22
CA GLU A 57 -7.19 4.46 -0.44
C GLU A 57 -6.95 4.72 -1.93
N ILE A 58 -6.38 3.74 -2.62
CA ILE A 58 -6.07 3.85 -4.05
C ILE A 58 -7.34 3.92 -4.91
N ILE A 59 -8.36 3.13 -4.58
CA ILE A 59 -9.63 3.09 -5.33
C ILE A 59 -10.49 4.33 -5.06
N ALA A 60 -10.48 4.83 -3.80
CA ALA A 60 -11.23 6.02 -3.39
C ALA A 60 -10.55 7.34 -3.77
N HIS A 61 -9.46 7.26 -4.50
CA HIS A 61 -8.61 8.37 -4.90
C HIS A 61 -9.36 9.57 -5.50
N TYR A 62 -8.87 10.77 -5.18
CA TYR A 62 -9.35 12.04 -5.72
C TYR A 62 -8.40 12.57 -6.79
N PRO A 63 -8.90 13.08 -7.94
CA PRO A 63 -8.04 13.67 -8.96
C PRO A 63 -7.12 14.77 -8.41
N ASN A 64 -5.87 14.82 -8.90
CA ASN A 64 -4.86 15.80 -8.52
C ASN A 64 -4.38 15.70 -7.05
N THR A 65 -4.46 14.53 -6.43
CA THR A 65 -3.85 14.25 -5.12
C THR A 65 -2.54 13.49 -5.27
N THR A 66 -1.74 13.50 -4.20
CA THR A 66 -0.54 12.67 -4.09
C THR A 66 -0.83 11.59 -3.04
N THR A 67 -0.71 10.33 -3.43
CA THR A 67 -0.84 9.20 -2.51
C THR A 67 0.53 8.87 -1.93
N ILE A 68 0.60 8.77 -0.61
CA ILE A 68 1.82 8.38 0.11
C ILE A 68 1.55 7.08 0.84
N ILE A 69 2.36 6.05 0.57
CA ILE A 69 2.27 4.74 1.21
C ILE A 69 3.58 4.47 1.94
N GLU A 70 3.51 4.32 3.25
CA GLU A 70 4.66 3.95 4.07
C GLU A 70 4.73 2.44 4.24
N GLU A 71 5.89 1.86 3.90
CA GLU A 71 6.24 0.45 4.11
C GLU A 71 5.09 -0.51 3.76
N PRO A 72 4.64 -0.56 2.48
CA PRO A 72 3.52 -1.42 2.08
C PRO A 72 3.75 -2.90 2.38
N GLU A 73 4.99 -3.32 2.52
CA GLU A 73 5.41 -4.69 2.85
C GLU A 73 5.12 -5.10 4.30
N THR A 74 4.93 -4.14 5.21
CA THR A 74 4.78 -4.42 6.64
C THR A 74 3.58 -5.32 6.90
N GLN A 75 3.82 -6.46 7.57
CA GLN A 75 2.81 -7.49 7.91
C GLN A 75 2.16 -8.20 6.72
N ILE A 76 2.61 -7.96 5.49
CA ILE A 76 2.06 -8.58 4.29
C ILE A 76 2.96 -9.73 3.83
N HIS A 77 2.36 -10.89 3.53
CA HIS A 77 3.09 -12.01 2.96
C HIS A 77 3.65 -11.64 1.57
N PRO A 78 4.92 -11.99 1.22
CA PRO A 78 5.57 -11.58 -0.04
C PRO A 78 4.75 -11.86 -1.31
N ALA A 79 4.07 -13.02 -1.39
CA ALA A 79 3.22 -13.34 -2.53
C ALA A 79 1.98 -12.42 -2.64
N MET A 80 1.47 -11.92 -1.51
CA MET A 80 0.37 -10.96 -1.49
C MET A 80 0.87 -9.55 -1.83
N LEU A 81 2.06 -9.19 -1.35
CA LEU A 81 2.72 -7.93 -1.69
C LEU A 81 2.92 -7.78 -3.20
N ALA A 82 3.42 -8.83 -3.88
CA ALA A 82 3.57 -8.80 -5.33
C ALA A 82 2.25 -8.51 -6.06
N LYS A 83 1.14 -9.10 -5.60
CA LYS A 83 -0.18 -8.84 -6.16
C LYS A 83 -0.66 -7.42 -5.87
N LEU A 84 -0.44 -6.93 -4.63
CA LEU A 84 -0.79 -5.57 -4.23
C LEU A 84 -0.05 -4.54 -5.08
N LEU A 85 1.26 -4.69 -5.28
CA LEU A 85 2.07 -3.79 -6.10
C LEU A 85 1.56 -3.72 -7.55
N ASN A 86 1.15 -4.86 -8.12
CA ASN A 86 0.56 -4.89 -9.45
C ASN A 86 -0.79 -4.15 -9.53
N GLU A 87 -1.63 -4.29 -8.50
CA GLU A 87 -2.89 -3.53 -8.44
C GLU A 87 -2.64 -2.03 -8.25
N ILE A 88 -1.71 -1.64 -7.37
CA ILE A 88 -1.29 -0.24 -7.21
C ILE A 88 -0.94 0.36 -8.57
N LYS A 89 -0.09 -0.31 -9.35
CA LYS A 89 0.29 0.14 -10.69
C LYS A 89 -0.89 0.31 -11.65
N SER A 90 -1.92 -0.52 -11.51
CA SER A 90 -3.10 -0.47 -12.36
C SER A 90 -4.00 0.74 -12.09
N TYR A 91 -3.99 1.25 -10.85
CA TYR A 91 -4.86 2.35 -10.44
C TYR A 91 -4.14 3.70 -10.38
N THR A 92 -2.80 3.72 -10.30
CA THR A 92 -2.01 4.96 -10.10
C THR A 92 -1.19 5.39 -11.32
N TRP A 93 -1.49 4.87 -12.51
CA TRP A 93 -0.72 5.11 -13.74
C TRP A 93 -0.63 6.59 -14.18
N ASP A 94 -1.53 7.45 -13.72
CA ASP A 94 -1.60 8.88 -14.07
C ASP A 94 -1.49 9.78 -12.81
N GLU A 95 -0.90 9.28 -11.71
CA GLU A 95 -0.92 9.94 -10.41
C GLU A 95 0.45 10.04 -9.75
N ASN A 96 0.57 10.99 -8.82
CA ASN A 96 1.74 11.10 -7.98
C ASN A 96 1.65 10.08 -6.83
N LEU A 97 2.49 9.06 -6.90
CA LEU A 97 2.64 8.02 -5.87
C LEU A 97 4.03 8.11 -5.24
N ILE A 98 4.08 8.18 -3.92
CA ILE A 98 5.32 8.13 -3.15
C ILE A 98 5.25 6.91 -2.24
N ILE A 99 6.24 6.04 -2.29
CA ILE A 99 6.34 4.86 -1.43
C ILE A 99 7.64 4.93 -0.65
N SER A 100 7.58 4.81 0.69
CA SER A 100 8.76 4.50 1.49
C SER A 100 8.85 3.00 1.71
N THR A 101 10.05 2.43 1.65
CA THR A 101 10.23 0.98 1.80
C THR A 101 11.63 0.62 2.24
N HIS A 102 11.73 -0.52 2.91
CA HIS A 102 12.97 -1.26 3.18
C HIS A 102 12.97 -2.64 2.50
N SER A 103 11.99 -2.92 1.61
CA SER A 103 11.85 -4.21 0.97
C SER A 103 12.52 -4.24 -0.40
N PRO A 104 13.46 -5.19 -0.64
CA PRO A 104 14.02 -5.42 -1.97
C PRO A 104 12.94 -5.66 -3.02
N GLN A 105 11.87 -6.35 -2.67
CA GLN A 105 10.76 -6.65 -3.56
C GLN A 105 10.02 -5.39 -4.04
N VAL A 106 9.83 -4.39 -3.17
CA VAL A 106 9.21 -3.11 -3.54
C VAL A 106 10.17 -2.28 -4.40
N VAL A 107 11.46 -2.29 -4.07
CA VAL A 107 12.49 -1.61 -4.85
C VAL A 107 12.58 -2.22 -6.25
N ALA A 108 12.63 -3.54 -6.38
CA ALA A 108 12.67 -4.26 -7.66
C ALA A 108 11.46 -4.00 -8.57
N TRP A 109 10.32 -3.63 -7.99
CA TRP A 109 9.10 -3.32 -8.72
C TRP A 109 9.15 -1.97 -9.46
N THR A 110 9.97 -1.02 -9.00
CA THR A 110 10.07 0.33 -9.57
C THR A 110 11.17 0.43 -10.64
N LYS A 111 11.32 1.61 -11.23
CA LYS A 111 12.41 1.92 -12.15
C LYS A 111 13.52 2.68 -11.41
N PRO A 112 14.82 2.47 -11.77
CA PRO A 112 15.94 3.15 -11.12
C PRO A 112 15.78 4.68 -11.05
N GLU A 113 15.25 5.29 -12.10
CA GLU A 113 15.09 6.76 -12.19
C GLU A 113 14.08 7.31 -11.15
N ASN A 114 13.22 6.46 -10.63
CA ASN A 114 12.21 6.83 -9.63
C ASN A 114 12.69 6.64 -8.20
N ILE A 115 13.89 6.10 -7.99
CA ILE A 115 14.43 5.86 -6.65
C ILE A 115 15.02 7.14 -6.07
N SER A 116 14.71 7.38 -4.80
CA SER A 116 15.36 8.39 -3.97
C SER A 116 15.94 7.70 -2.74
N LEU A 117 17.24 7.86 -2.53
CA LEU A 117 17.93 7.32 -1.35
C LEU A 117 17.76 8.29 -0.19
N VAL A 118 17.36 7.75 0.96
CA VAL A 118 17.25 8.49 2.22
C VAL A 118 18.31 7.95 3.17
N TYR A 119 19.23 8.81 3.60
CA TYR A 119 20.31 8.43 4.49
C TYR A 119 20.55 9.46 5.60
N ARG A 120 21.17 9.02 6.67
CA ARG A 120 21.51 9.90 7.80
C ARG A 120 23.00 10.20 7.78
N ASN A 121 23.34 11.48 7.66
CA ASN A 121 24.71 11.96 7.71
C ASN A 121 24.86 13.00 8.85
N GLN A 122 25.77 12.77 9.78
CA GLN A 122 26.06 13.64 10.93
C GLN A 122 24.82 14.12 11.70
N GLY A 123 23.85 13.22 11.89
CA GLY A 123 22.60 13.50 12.60
C GLY A 123 21.52 14.19 11.78
N ARG A 124 21.77 14.50 10.50
CA ARG A 124 20.81 15.10 9.58
C ARG A 124 20.33 14.05 8.57
N THR A 125 19.04 14.06 8.26
CA THR A 125 18.48 13.26 7.18
C THR A 125 18.71 13.99 5.85
N SER A 126 19.24 13.26 4.87
CA SER A 126 19.47 13.74 3.51
C SER A 126 18.76 12.84 2.53
N VAL A 127 18.31 13.41 1.42
CA VAL A 127 17.62 12.70 0.34
C VAL A 127 18.32 13.05 -0.97
N ARG A 128 18.63 12.04 -1.78
CA ARG A 128 19.15 12.24 -3.14
C ARG A 128 18.58 11.21 -4.09
N LYS A 129 18.57 11.51 -5.36
CA LYS A 129 18.33 10.53 -6.42
C LYS A 129 19.60 9.74 -6.71
N LEU A 130 19.43 8.60 -7.39
CA LEU A 130 20.58 7.91 -7.99
C LEU A 130 21.24 8.82 -9.03
N GLU A 131 22.56 8.81 -9.07
CA GLU A 131 23.33 9.52 -10.09
C GLU A 131 23.34 8.75 -11.41
N GLU A 132 23.61 9.42 -12.54
CA GLU A 132 23.59 8.74 -13.86
C GLU A 132 24.52 7.52 -13.91
N GLY A 133 25.73 7.61 -13.35
CA GLY A 133 26.65 6.47 -13.30
C GLY A 133 26.20 5.35 -12.36
N GLU A 134 25.40 5.63 -11.34
CA GLU A 134 24.76 4.63 -10.48
C GLU A 134 23.61 3.96 -11.23
N ILE A 135 22.81 4.73 -11.98
CA ILE A 135 21.71 4.21 -12.82
C ILE A 135 22.27 3.25 -13.89
N GLU A 136 23.38 3.60 -14.54
CA GLU A 136 24.04 2.74 -15.53
C GLU A 136 24.48 1.41 -14.91
N LYS A 137 25.12 1.44 -13.73
CA LYS A 137 25.52 0.23 -12.99
C LYS A 137 24.32 -0.62 -12.58
N VAL A 138 23.21 0.00 -12.15
CA VAL A 138 21.97 -0.71 -11.82
C VAL A 138 21.43 -1.41 -13.05
N VAL A 139 21.36 -0.74 -14.19
CA VAL A 139 20.85 -1.32 -15.44
C VAL A 139 21.72 -2.48 -15.91
N GLU A 140 23.04 -2.35 -15.82
CA GLU A 140 23.98 -3.41 -16.14
C GLU A 140 23.77 -4.64 -15.25
N TYR A 141 23.69 -4.44 -13.93
CA TYR A 141 23.42 -5.51 -12.95
C TYR A 141 22.10 -6.23 -13.22
N LEU A 142 21.03 -5.48 -13.51
CA LEU A 142 19.71 -6.05 -13.83
C LEU A 142 19.72 -6.86 -15.14
N CYS A 143 20.59 -6.52 -16.10
CA CYS A 143 20.71 -7.25 -17.34
C CYS A 143 21.51 -8.56 -17.18
N GLU A 144 22.40 -8.63 -16.19
CA GLU A 144 23.34 -9.74 -16.06
C GLU A 144 22.88 -10.81 -15.08
N GLU A 145 22.48 -10.49 -13.84
CA GLU A 145 22.31 -11.52 -12.81
C GLU A 145 21.28 -11.24 -11.70
N GLY A 146 20.67 -10.06 -11.59
CA GLY A 146 19.94 -9.72 -10.36
C GLY A 146 18.66 -8.92 -10.52
N ASP A 147 17.98 -8.71 -9.44
CA ASP A 147 16.91 -7.73 -9.34
C ASP A 147 17.40 -6.42 -8.69
N LEU A 148 16.64 -5.35 -8.89
CA LEU A 148 16.97 -4.02 -8.39
C LEU A 148 17.04 -3.98 -6.85
N GLY A 149 16.25 -4.82 -6.17
CA GLY A 149 16.27 -4.94 -4.73
C GLY A 149 17.61 -5.47 -4.23
N ASP A 150 18.11 -6.53 -4.83
CA ASP A 150 19.39 -7.12 -4.47
C ASP A 150 20.54 -6.13 -4.67
N TRP A 151 20.53 -5.36 -5.75
CA TRP A 151 21.54 -4.34 -6.00
C TRP A 151 21.55 -3.23 -4.94
N ILE A 152 20.41 -2.67 -4.59
CA ILE A 152 20.29 -1.59 -3.59
C ILE A 152 20.81 -2.05 -2.21
N TYR A 153 20.59 -3.31 -1.86
CA TYR A 153 20.98 -3.86 -0.54
C TYR A 153 22.33 -4.59 -0.55
N SER A 154 23.03 -4.62 -1.68
CA SER A 154 24.36 -5.26 -1.80
C SER A 154 25.50 -4.49 -1.13
N GLY A 155 25.26 -3.24 -0.70
CA GLY A 155 26.29 -2.35 -0.16
C GLY A 155 27.15 -1.63 -1.22
N ILE A 156 26.86 -1.80 -2.50
CA ILE A 156 27.61 -1.15 -3.60
C ILE A 156 27.50 0.39 -3.56
N LEU A 157 26.48 0.91 -2.90
CA LEU A 157 26.30 2.37 -2.72
C LEU A 157 27.11 2.96 -1.55
N ASP A 158 27.70 2.13 -0.71
CA ASP A 158 28.44 2.55 0.50
C ASP A 158 29.95 2.74 0.22
N GLU A 159 30.42 2.44 -1.00
CA GLU A 159 31.78 2.67 -1.48
C GLU A 159 31.89 4.04 -2.22
#